data_4f5b0b49e7023f64a464f24850286c36
#
_entry.id   4f5b0b49e7023f64a464f24850286c36
#
_cell.length_a   1.000
_cell.length_b   1.000
_cell.length_c   1.000
_cell.angle_alpha   90.00
_cell.angle_beta   90.00
_cell.angle_gamma   90.00
#
_symmetry.space_group_name_H-M   'P 1'
#
loop_
_entity.id
_entity.type
_entity.pdbx_description
1 polymer ?
#
loop_
_entity_poly.entity_id
_entity_poly.type
_entity_poly.pdbx_seq_one_letter_code
_entity_poly.pdbx_strand_id
1 'polypeptide(L)'
;MGVQSAQGLDVSNYQGQFDWSSVNGLSFGIYRMTQGLGNDTNSPDPDAAWNNEQLKNHGLIRGSYHFFDPTLSGEEQAQYFVTQRSQLGLEDTDMLWLDHETLGASPADTSAAAVAFMTELDKLAPNNPRGVYTYISFATGGNCVGLEIWPLWLAYPSATAPVPPPTWTRWTFWQWGQRNGVDADAFNGTAEDLQNWIASYAVLAPQAYDAPPNMSIKAFAQQHSVTVEEMLWLTATNRPQGFGVRERAYFDAGDWDAPMPVGMTIWA
;
A
#
# COMPACT_ATOMS: atom_id res chain seq x y z
N MET A 1 -2.98 -32.91 3.29
CA MET A 1 -3.61 -31.99 2.30
C MET A 1 -2.79 -30.72 2.35
N GLY A 2 -2.21 -30.27 1.22
CA GLY A 2 -1.52 -28.98 1.19
C GLY A 2 -2.51 -27.85 1.49
N VAL A 3 -2.09 -26.88 2.26
CA VAL A 3 -2.89 -25.69 2.56
C VAL A 3 -3.09 -24.94 1.24
N GLN A 4 -4.34 -24.66 0.89
CA GLN A 4 -4.65 -23.97 -0.37
C GLN A 4 -4.39 -22.48 -0.20
N SER A 5 -3.62 -21.88 -1.11
CA SER A 5 -3.38 -20.43 -1.13
C SER A 5 -4.67 -19.66 -1.35
N ALA A 6 -4.78 -18.46 -0.76
CA ALA A 6 -5.88 -17.54 -1.05
C ALA A 6 -5.86 -17.19 -2.54
N GLN A 7 -7.04 -17.27 -3.17
CA GLN A 7 -7.21 -17.04 -4.61
C GLN A 7 -7.94 -15.72 -4.85
N GLY A 8 -7.58 -15.03 -5.90
CA GLY A 8 -8.20 -13.78 -6.34
C GLY A 8 -8.24 -13.64 -7.84
N LEU A 9 -8.80 -12.54 -8.28
CA LEU A 9 -8.80 -12.09 -9.67
C LEU A 9 -8.43 -10.61 -9.70
N ASP A 10 -7.86 -10.16 -10.82
CA ASP A 10 -7.73 -8.74 -11.09
C ASP A 10 -8.46 -8.35 -12.39
N VAL A 11 -9.06 -7.14 -12.35
CA VAL A 11 -9.90 -6.62 -13.43
C VAL A 11 -9.66 -5.13 -13.67
N SER A 12 -10.10 -4.66 -14.82
CA SER A 12 -10.18 -3.25 -15.19
C SER A 12 -11.42 -3.00 -16.04
N ASN A 13 -11.54 -1.82 -16.63
CA ASN A 13 -12.60 -1.52 -17.59
C ASN A 13 -12.60 -2.45 -18.82
N TYR A 14 -11.53 -3.20 -19.06
CA TYR A 14 -11.51 -4.21 -20.14
C TYR A 14 -12.47 -5.38 -19.90
N GLN A 15 -12.78 -5.69 -18.62
CA GLN A 15 -13.77 -6.68 -18.23
C GLN A 15 -15.17 -6.06 -18.03
N GLY A 16 -15.29 -4.73 -18.09
CA GLY A 16 -16.53 -4.03 -17.82
C GLY A 16 -17.01 -4.19 -16.37
N GLN A 17 -18.31 -4.11 -16.16
CA GLN A 17 -18.94 -4.39 -14.87
C GLN A 17 -18.88 -5.89 -14.58
N PHE A 18 -17.77 -6.32 -13.98
CA PHE A 18 -17.50 -7.74 -13.75
C PHE A 18 -18.45 -8.33 -12.69
N ASP A 19 -18.99 -9.51 -12.98
CA ASP A 19 -19.82 -10.27 -12.03
C ASP A 19 -18.94 -11.15 -11.13
N TRP A 20 -18.60 -10.62 -9.96
CA TRP A 20 -17.76 -11.32 -8.97
C TRP A 20 -18.42 -12.58 -8.41
N SER A 21 -19.75 -12.74 -8.51
CA SER A 21 -20.46 -13.95 -8.12
C SER A 21 -20.26 -15.12 -9.08
N SER A 22 -19.83 -14.83 -10.32
CA SER A 22 -19.61 -15.85 -11.36
C SER A 22 -18.43 -16.78 -11.07
N VAL A 23 -17.56 -16.44 -10.10
CA VAL A 23 -16.36 -17.21 -9.77
C VAL A 23 -16.33 -17.58 -8.30
N ASN A 24 -16.45 -18.86 -8.01
CA ASN A 24 -16.44 -19.38 -6.63
C ASN A 24 -15.02 -19.53 -6.06
N GLY A 25 -14.90 -19.45 -4.73
CA GLY A 25 -13.66 -19.74 -3.99
C GLY A 25 -12.64 -18.61 -4.03
N LEU A 26 -13.07 -17.38 -4.31
CA LEU A 26 -12.24 -16.19 -4.18
C LEU A 26 -12.15 -15.76 -2.72
N SER A 27 -10.97 -15.29 -2.33
CA SER A 27 -10.68 -14.65 -1.05
C SER A 27 -10.55 -13.13 -1.22
N PHE A 28 -10.12 -12.68 -2.39
CA PHE A 28 -9.89 -11.27 -2.69
C PHE A 28 -10.16 -10.94 -4.16
N GLY A 29 -10.29 -9.65 -4.44
CA GLY A 29 -10.31 -9.11 -5.80
C GLY A 29 -9.53 -7.81 -5.86
N ILE A 30 -8.89 -7.55 -6.99
CA ILE A 30 -8.13 -6.35 -7.25
C ILE A 30 -8.71 -5.69 -8.51
N TYR A 31 -8.83 -4.37 -8.53
CA TYR A 31 -9.36 -3.67 -9.71
C TYR A 31 -8.55 -2.41 -10.01
N ARG A 32 -8.46 -2.06 -11.30
CA ARG A 32 -7.87 -0.77 -11.66
C ARG A 32 -8.75 0.35 -11.12
N MET A 33 -8.14 1.29 -10.42
CA MET A 33 -8.82 2.47 -9.94
C MET A 33 -8.45 3.70 -10.75
N THR A 34 -7.16 3.86 -11.05
CA THR A 34 -6.62 5.03 -11.72
C THR A 34 -5.48 4.69 -12.69
N GLN A 35 -5.15 5.65 -13.55
CA GLN A 35 -4.04 5.62 -14.47
C GLN A 35 -3.47 7.02 -14.65
N GLY A 36 -2.15 7.19 -14.66
CA GLY A 36 -1.47 8.47 -14.86
C GLY A 36 -2.02 9.57 -13.94
N LEU A 37 -2.28 10.75 -14.47
CA LEU A 37 -2.84 11.90 -13.72
C LEU A 37 -4.34 12.16 -13.99
N GLY A 38 -5.06 11.18 -14.51
CA GLY A 38 -6.50 11.35 -14.79
C GLY A 38 -6.82 12.12 -16.07
N ASN A 39 -5.82 12.37 -16.90
CA ASN A 39 -6.01 13.05 -18.18
C ASN A 39 -6.41 12.09 -19.32
N ASP A 40 -6.53 10.81 -19.01
CA ASP A 40 -6.97 9.75 -19.91
C ASP A 40 -8.47 9.47 -19.73
N THR A 41 -9.14 9.07 -20.81
CA THR A 41 -10.55 8.68 -20.81
C THR A 41 -10.88 7.48 -19.91
N ASN A 42 -9.87 6.70 -19.51
CA ASN A 42 -9.97 5.54 -18.64
C ASN A 42 -9.47 5.82 -17.21
N SER A 43 -9.34 7.08 -16.79
CA SER A 43 -8.90 7.42 -15.45
C SER A 43 -9.72 8.61 -14.88
N PRO A 44 -10.44 8.42 -13.75
CA PRO A 44 -10.56 7.14 -13.02
C PRO A 44 -11.17 6.05 -13.90
N ASP A 45 -10.86 4.78 -13.60
CA ASP A 45 -11.43 3.66 -14.33
C ASP A 45 -12.98 3.68 -14.20
N PRO A 46 -13.73 3.66 -15.32
CA PRO A 46 -15.18 3.82 -15.28
C PRO A 46 -15.93 2.73 -14.50
N ASP A 47 -15.32 1.54 -14.36
CA ASP A 47 -15.90 0.42 -13.62
C ASP A 47 -15.35 0.28 -12.20
N ALA A 48 -14.46 1.19 -11.75
CA ALA A 48 -13.84 1.14 -10.42
C ALA A 48 -14.89 1.17 -9.30
N ALA A 49 -15.86 2.08 -9.37
CA ALA A 49 -16.91 2.17 -8.36
C ALA A 49 -17.77 0.90 -8.29
N TRP A 50 -18.12 0.33 -9.45
CA TRP A 50 -18.82 -0.93 -9.52
C TRP A 50 -18.06 -2.07 -8.86
N ASN A 51 -16.79 -2.26 -9.25
CA ASN A 51 -15.95 -3.32 -8.73
C ASN A 51 -15.73 -3.20 -7.22
N ASN A 52 -15.49 -1.97 -6.72
CA ASN A 52 -15.37 -1.70 -5.29
C ASN A 52 -16.63 -2.14 -4.51
N GLU A 53 -17.81 -1.74 -5.01
CA GLU A 53 -19.08 -2.08 -4.37
C GLU A 53 -19.36 -3.59 -4.40
N GLN A 54 -19.12 -4.24 -5.55
CA GLN A 54 -19.35 -5.68 -5.69
C GLN A 54 -18.44 -6.49 -4.78
N LEU A 55 -17.15 -6.19 -4.70
CA LEU A 55 -16.22 -6.85 -3.80
C LEU A 55 -16.68 -6.73 -2.34
N LYS A 56 -17.11 -5.53 -1.92
CA LYS A 56 -17.67 -5.29 -0.59
C LYS A 56 -18.93 -6.12 -0.33
N ASN A 57 -19.86 -6.15 -1.27
CA ASN A 57 -21.13 -6.87 -1.15
C ASN A 57 -20.94 -8.39 -1.08
N HIS A 58 -19.90 -8.91 -1.71
CA HIS A 58 -19.53 -10.33 -1.66
C HIS A 58 -18.60 -10.70 -0.50
N GLY A 59 -18.24 -9.73 0.36
CA GLY A 59 -17.34 -9.96 1.50
C GLY A 59 -15.93 -10.36 1.11
N LEU A 60 -15.48 -9.99 -0.10
CA LEU A 60 -14.13 -10.24 -0.58
C LEU A 60 -13.18 -9.15 -0.07
N ILE A 61 -11.95 -9.54 0.23
CA ILE A 61 -10.88 -8.59 0.49
C ILE A 61 -10.64 -7.76 -0.77
N ARG A 62 -10.61 -6.44 -0.61
CA ARG A 62 -10.51 -5.51 -1.74
C ARG A 62 -9.08 -5.06 -1.95
N GLY A 63 -8.70 -4.94 -3.21
CA GLY A 63 -7.51 -4.24 -3.65
C GLY A 63 -7.81 -3.34 -4.83
N SER A 64 -7.05 -2.28 -4.96
CA SER A 64 -7.08 -1.42 -6.15
C SER A 64 -5.67 -1.17 -6.66
N TYR A 65 -5.53 -0.91 -7.96
CA TYR A 65 -4.24 -0.57 -8.52
C TYR A 65 -4.28 0.73 -9.33
N HIS A 66 -3.11 1.34 -9.40
CA HIS A 66 -2.80 2.48 -10.24
C HIS A 66 -1.91 2.03 -11.39
N PHE A 67 -2.37 2.16 -12.63
CA PHE A 67 -1.56 1.92 -13.82
C PHE A 67 -0.59 3.09 -14.01
N PHE A 68 0.69 2.82 -13.85
CA PHE A 68 1.72 3.84 -13.69
C PHE A 68 2.30 4.34 -15.01
N ASP A 69 2.43 5.65 -15.13
CA ASP A 69 3.16 6.30 -16.20
C ASP A 69 4.47 6.92 -15.67
N PRO A 70 5.63 6.27 -15.89
CA PRO A 70 6.92 6.77 -15.38
C PRO A 70 7.43 8.03 -16.07
N THR A 71 6.72 8.56 -17.06
CA THR A 71 7.04 9.85 -17.70
C THR A 71 6.44 11.05 -16.95
N LEU A 72 5.56 10.78 -15.98
CA LEU A 72 4.90 11.77 -15.14
C LEU A 72 5.48 11.72 -13.71
N SER A 73 5.18 12.76 -12.88
CA SER A 73 5.59 12.77 -11.47
C SER A 73 4.98 11.58 -10.70
N GLY A 74 5.83 10.80 -10.04
CA GLY A 74 5.39 9.69 -9.20
C GLY A 74 4.56 10.19 -8.02
N GLU A 75 4.99 11.28 -7.38
CA GLU A 75 4.31 11.88 -6.23
C GLU A 75 2.89 12.37 -6.60
N GLU A 76 2.74 13.06 -7.74
CA GLU A 76 1.44 13.55 -8.19
C GLU A 76 0.49 12.40 -8.53
N GLN A 77 1.00 11.30 -9.12
CA GLN A 77 0.21 10.11 -9.38
C GLN A 77 -0.25 9.43 -8.08
N ALA A 78 0.61 9.34 -7.06
CA ALA A 78 0.25 8.81 -5.75
C ALA A 78 -0.84 9.67 -5.07
N GLN A 79 -0.72 10.99 -5.13
CA GLN A 79 -1.74 11.94 -4.62
C GLN A 79 -3.07 11.78 -5.35
N TYR A 80 -3.04 11.62 -6.66
CA TYR A 80 -4.24 11.36 -7.46
C TYR A 80 -4.89 10.02 -7.06
N PHE A 81 -4.10 8.95 -6.94
CA PHE A 81 -4.56 7.63 -6.53
C PHE A 81 -5.26 7.65 -5.17
N VAL A 82 -4.63 8.28 -4.16
CA VAL A 82 -5.20 8.41 -2.81
C VAL A 82 -6.44 9.31 -2.80
N THR A 83 -6.49 10.33 -3.64
CA THR A 83 -7.70 11.16 -3.80
C THR A 83 -8.88 10.32 -4.29
N GLN A 84 -8.68 9.48 -5.30
CA GLN A 84 -9.71 8.58 -5.81
C GLN A 84 -10.10 7.50 -4.79
N ARG A 85 -9.11 6.96 -4.05
CA ARG A 85 -9.36 6.06 -2.91
C ARG A 85 -10.37 6.66 -1.93
N SER A 86 -10.14 7.90 -1.55
CA SER A 86 -11.02 8.61 -0.60
C SER A 86 -12.42 8.85 -1.16
N GLN A 87 -12.53 9.18 -2.44
CA GLN A 87 -13.82 9.39 -3.12
C GLN A 87 -14.65 8.11 -3.23
N LEU A 88 -13.99 6.96 -3.42
CA LEU A 88 -14.65 5.65 -3.48
C LEU A 88 -14.91 5.03 -2.09
N GLY A 89 -14.49 5.69 -1.01
CA GLY A 89 -14.70 5.20 0.36
C GLY A 89 -13.95 3.91 0.67
N LEU A 90 -12.71 3.77 0.15
CA LEU A 90 -11.84 2.67 0.52
C LEU A 90 -11.39 2.81 1.97
N GLU A 91 -11.26 1.68 2.64
CA GLU A 91 -10.88 1.57 4.05
C GLU A 91 -9.36 1.33 4.20
N ASP A 92 -8.83 1.45 5.40
CA ASP A 92 -7.39 1.20 5.67
C ASP A 92 -7.00 -0.28 5.50
N THR A 93 -7.97 -1.19 5.42
CA THR A 93 -7.77 -2.60 5.11
C THR A 93 -7.71 -2.91 3.61
N ASP A 94 -8.01 -1.94 2.74
CA ASP A 94 -7.99 -2.14 1.30
C ASP A 94 -6.55 -2.05 0.77
N MET A 95 -6.16 -3.01 -0.07
CA MET A 95 -4.81 -3.07 -0.64
C MET A 95 -4.63 -2.05 -1.76
N LEU A 96 -3.48 -1.39 -1.79
CA LEU A 96 -3.10 -0.39 -2.78
C LEU A 96 -1.87 -0.86 -3.58
N TRP A 97 -2.00 -0.96 -4.89
CA TRP A 97 -0.95 -1.50 -5.76
C TRP A 97 -0.48 -0.48 -6.80
N LEU A 98 0.84 -0.38 -6.95
CA LEU A 98 1.46 0.26 -8.09
C LEU A 98 1.62 -0.77 -9.21
N ASP A 99 0.93 -0.61 -10.32
CA ASP A 99 1.10 -1.42 -11.53
C ASP A 99 2.23 -0.81 -12.37
N HIS A 100 3.43 -1.40 -12.22
CA HIS A 100 4.68 -0.88 -12.75
C HIS A 100 5.22 -1.76 -13.88
N GLU A 101 4.78 -1.48 -15.10
CA GLU A 101 5.12 -2.25 -16.30
C GLU A 101 5.38 -1.39 -17.55
N THR A 102 5.34 -0.07 -17.41
CA THR A 102 5.56 0.89 -18.49
C THR A 102 6.96 1.50 -18.40
N LEU A 103 7.64 1.63 -19.55
CA LEU A 103 8.98 2.20 -19.63
C LEU A 103 8.95 3.73 -19.64
N GLY A 104 9.84 4.36 -18.88
CA GLY A 104 10.20 5.76 -18.95
C GLY A 104 11.37 6.02 -19.91
N ALA A 105 12.07 7.12 -19.71
CA ALA A 105 13.20 7.54 -20.56
C ALA A 105 14.41 6.58 -20.42
N SER A 106 14.64 6.02 -19.24
CA SER A 106 15.67 5.02 -18.99
C SER A 106 15.23 4.10 -17.85
N PRO A 107 15.86 2.93 -17.64
CA PRO A 107 15.58 2.08 -16.48
C PRO A 107 15.77 2.81 -15.14
N ALA A 108 16.76 3.68 -15.03
CA ALA A 108 17.01 4.46 -13.83
C ALA A 108 15.89 5.48 -13.56
N ASP A 109 15.45 6.22 -14.58
CA ASP A 109 14.35 7.17 -14.46
C ASP A 109 13.03 6.45 -14.16
N THR A 110 12.79 5.30 -14.80
CA THR A 110 11.63 4.43 -14.58
C THR A 110 11.56 3.98 -13.12
N SER A 111 12.66 3.49 -12.56
CA SER A 111 12.77 3.08 -11.15
C SER A 111 12.59 4.26 -10.21
N ALA A 112 13.26 5.38 -10.47
CA ALA A 112 13.21 6.55 -9.60
C ALA A 112 11.78 7.12 -9.48
N ALA A 113 11.06 7.21 -10.60
CA ALA A 113 9.66 7.66 -10.61
C ALA A 113 8.75 6.73 -9.80
N ALA A 114 8.93 5.40 -9.91
CA ALA A 114 8.16 4.42 -9.16
C ALA A 114 8.49 4.46 -7.65
N VAL A 115 9.76 4.64 -7.28
CA VAL A 115 10.18 4.84 -5.88
C VAL A 115 9.55 6.11 -5.30
N ALA A 116 9.50 7.20 -6.08
CA ALA A 116 8.85 8.44 -5.66
C ALA A 116 7.35 8.24 -5.40
N PHE A 117 6.64 7.50 -6.30
CA PHE A 117 5.24 7.13 -6.10
C PHE A 117 5.04 6.35 -4.80
N MET A 118 5.79 5.27 -4.59
CA MET A 118 5.63 4.40 -3.42
C MET A 118 5.99 5.12 -2.12
N THR A 119 7.02 5.97 -2.15
CA THR A 119 7.41 6.80 -1.00
C THR A 119 6.32 7.81 -0.63
N GLU A 120 5.66 8.40 -1.60
CA GLU A 120 4.55 9.32 -1.35
C GLU A 120 3.30 8.55 -0.89
N LEU A 121 3.03 7.38 -1.47
CA LEU A 121 1.93 6.51 -1.03
C LEU A 121 2.09 6.07 0.43
N ASP A 122 3.33 5.78 0.88
CA ASP A 122 3.63 5.46 2.29
C ASP A 122 3.22 6.58 3.25
N LYS A 123 3.40 7.84 2.86
CA LYS A 123 3.00 9.01 3.65
C LYS A 123 1.50 9.23 3.66
N LEU A 124 0.86 9.07 2.49
CA LEU A 124 -0.55 9.41 2.29
C LEU A 124 -1.51 8.33 2.78
N ALA A 125 -1.09 7.07 2.78
CA ALA A 125 -1.89 5.92 3.16
C ALA A 125 -1.09 4.92 4.02
N PRO A 126 -0.56 5.34 5.18
CA PRO A 126 0.36 4.55 6.00
C PRO A 126 -0.25 3.23 6.49
N ASN A 127 -1.55 3.18 6.69
CA ASN A 127 -2.26 2.03 7.24
C ASN A 127 -2.72 1.03 6.18
N ASN A 128 -2.63 1.39 4.90
CA ASN A 128 -3.06 0.49 3.83
C ASN A 128 -1.97 -0.52 3.48
N PRO A 129 -2.30 -1.81 3.33
CA PRO A 129 -1.43 -2.78 2.69
C PRO A 129 -1.13 -2.32 1.27
N ARG A 130 0.12 -2.34 0.86
CA ARG A 130 0.54 -1.84 -0.44
C ARG A 130 1.74 -2.57 -0.99
N GLY A 131 1.94 -2.46 -2.30
CA GLY A 131 3.04 -3.12 -2.97
C GLY A 131 3.13 -2.75 -4.45
N VAL A 132 3.99 -3.46 -5.15
CA VAL A 132 4.31 -3.22 -6.56
C VAL A 132 3.97 -4.46 -7.37
N TYR A 133 3.16 -4.27 -8.42
CA TYR A 133 2.97 -5.27 -9.48
C TYR A 133 4.00 -5.03 -10.58
N THR A 134 4.59 -6.12 -11.06
CA THR A 134 5.48 -6.12 -12.21
C THR A 134 5.70 -7.53 -12.74
N TYR A 135 6.45 -7.68 -13.86
CA TYR A 135 6.83 -8.96 -14.41
C TYR A 135 8.34 -9.14 -14.50
N ILE A 136 8.81 -10.39 -14.59
CA ILE A 136 10.24 -10.75 -14.45
C ILE A 136 11.15 -9.99 -15.40
N SER A 137 10.83 -9.96 -16.70
CA SER A 137 11.73 -9.32 -17.67
C SER A 137 11.80 -7.81 -17.52
N PHE A 138 10.73 -7.17 -17.04
CA PHE A 138 10.74 -5.74 -16.73
C PHE A 138 11.65 -5.44 -15.53
N ALA A 139 11.50 -6.20 -14.45
CA ALA A 139 12.31 -6.04 -13.25
C ALA A 139 13.80 -6.34 -13.51
N THR A 140 14.11 -7.42 -14.24
CA THR A 140 15.49 -7.77 -14.60
C THR A 140 16.12 -6.80 -15.60
N GLY A 141 15.30 -6.04 -16.31
CA GLY A 141 15.73 -4.92 -17.16
C GLY A 141 16.22 -3.69 -16.40
N GLY A 142 16.22 -3.73 -15.05
CA GLY A 142 16.69 -2.63 -14.21
C GLY A 142 15.64 -1.55 -13.92
N ASN A 143 14.37 -1.83 -14.23
CA ASN A 143 13.26 -0.87 -14.08
C ASN A 143 12.66 -0.84 -12.67
N CYS A 144 13.15 -1.66 -11.74
CA CYS A 144 12.59 -1.81 -10.40
C CYS A 144 13.63 -1.62 -9.27
N VAL A 145 14.73 -0.93 -9.54
CA VAL A 145 15.79 -0.69 -8.53
C VAL A 145 15.26 0.21 -7.41
N GLY A 146 15.41 -0.24 -6.15
CA GLY A 146 14.93 0.49 -4.97
C GLY A 146 13.49 0.16 -4.58
N LEU A 147 12.80 -0.72 -5.32
CA LEU A 147 11.43 -1.14 -5.01
C LEU A 147 11.34 -2.40 -4.14
N GLU A 148 12.44 -3.05 -3.84
CA GLU A 148 12.54 -4.31 -3.08
C GLU A 148 12.03 -4.24 -1.64
N ILE A 149 11.89 -3.05 -1.09
CA ILE A 149 11.36 -2.84 0.26
C ILE A 149 9.83 -3.01 0.34
N TRP A 150 9.14 -2.87 -0.79
CA TRP A 150 7.69 -3.08 -0.86
C TRP A 150 7.33 -4.50 -1.32
N PRO A 151 6.19 -5.06 -0.86
CA PRO A 151 5.66 -6.34 -1.30
C PRO A 151 5.53 -6.44 -2.82
N LEU A 152 5.88 -7.62 -3.36
CA LEU A 152 5.82 -7.91 -4.78
C LEU A 152 4.53 -8.66 -5.15
N TRP A 153 3.79 -8.13 -6.11
CA TRP A 153 2.78 -8.85 -6.88
C TRP A 153 3.38 -9.18 -8.25
N LEU A 154 3.75 -10.44 -8.44
CA LEU A 154 4.52 -10.87 -9.60
C LEU A 154 3.63 -11.45 -10.69
N ALA A 155 3.61 -10.85 -11.87
CA ALA A 155 3.05 -11.47 -13.06
C ALA A 155 4.04 -12.51 -13.61
N TYR A 156 3.63 -13.78 -13.50
CA TYR A 156 4.40 -14.91 -14.02
C TYR A 156 3.45 -16.05 -14.39
N PRO A 157 2.77 -15.96 -15.55
CA PRO A 157 1.89 -17.03 -16.01
C PRO A 157 2.65 -18.35 -16.15
N SER A 158 2.43 -19.27 -15.23
CA SER A 158 3.11 -20.57 -15.17
C SER A 158 2.30 -21.55 -14.32
N ALA A 159 2.48 -22.85 -14.60
CA ALA A 159 1.90 -23.91 -13.79
C ALA A 159 2.65 -24.18 -12.47
N THR A 160 3.80 -23.57 -12.25
CA THR A 160 4.66 -23.76 -11.06
C THR A 160 4.85 -22.43 -10.33
N ALA A 161 5.05 -22.50 -9.02
CA ALA A 161 5.31 -21.32 -8.20
C ALA A 161 6.46 -20.49 -8.78
N PRO A 162 6.32 -19.15 -8.83
CA PRO A 162 7.29 -18.29 -9.47
C PRO A 162 8.55 -18.14 -8.61
N VAL A 163 9.67 -17.93 -9.30
CA VAL A 163 10.90 -17.44 -8.68
C VAL A 163 10.89 -15.91 -8.83
N PRO A 164 10.97 -15.14 -7.75
CA PRO A 164 10.99 -13.69 -7.85
C PRO A 164 12.24 -13.21 -8.59
N PRO A 165 12.18 -12.04 -9.27
CA PRO A 165 13.36 -11.45 -9.87
C PRO A 165 14.40 -11.10 -8.79
N PRO A 166 15.69 -10.98 -9.13
CA PRO A 166 16.78 -10.77 -8.14
C PRO A 166 16.62 -9.56 -7.22
N THR A 167 15.80 -8.57 -7.61
CA THR A 167 15.45 -7.41 -6.80
C THR A 167 14.70 -7.81 -5.53
N TRP A 168 13.84 -8.81 -5.58
CA TRP A 168 13.07 -9.30 -4.44
C TRP A 168 13.53 -10.68 -3.98
N THR A 169 13.44 -10.93 -2.68
CA THR A 169 13.74 -12.26 -2.10
C THR A 169 12.53 -13.19 -2.06
N ARG A 170 11.32 -12.61 -2.19
CA ARG A 170 10.04 -13.35 -2.17
C ARG A 170 8.97 -12.59 -2.95
N TRP A 171 7.96 -13.31 -3.40
CA TRP A 171 6.71 -12.73 -3.88
C TRP A 171 5.66 -12.76 -2.77
N THR A 172 4.71 -11.83 -2.81
CA THR A 172 3.57 -11.74 -1.89
C THR A 172 2.28 -12.14 -2.60
N PHE A 173 2.09 -11.63 -3.81
CA PHE A 173 1.03 -12.05 -4.73
C PHE A 173 1.63 -12.53 -6.04
N TRP A 174 0.90 -13.42 -6.70
CA TRP A 174 1.31 -14.02 -7.96
C TRP A 174 0.13 -14.06 -8.92
N GLN A 175 0.21 -13.31 -10.02
CA GLN A 175 -0.69 -13.44 -11.15
C GLN A 175 -0.20 -14.62 -11.99
N TRP A 176 -0.88 -15.77 -11.84
CA TRP A 176 -0.40 -17.04 -12.35
C TRP A 176 -0.94 -17.40 -13.72
N GLY A 177 -1.92 -16.71 -14.24
CA GLY A 177 -2.56 -16.95 -15.51
C GLY A 177 -3.97 -16.40 -15.55
N GLN A 178 -4.90 -17.16 -16.11
CA GLN A 178 -6.29 -16.74 -16.24
C GLN A 178 -7.26 -17.81 -15.73
N ARG A 179 -8.37 -17.34 -15.23
CA ARG A 179 -9.53 -18.15 -14.84
C ARG A 179 -10.78 -17.55 -15.47
N ASN A 180 -11.45 -18.33 -16.34
CA ASN A 180 -12.62 -17.86 -17.10
C ASN A 180 -12.34 -16.61 -17.97
N GLY A 181 -11.09 -16.48 -18.48
CA GLY A 181 -10.71 -15.34 -19.31
C GLY A 181 -10.38 -14.04 -18.55
N VAL A 182 -10.27 -14.12 -17.23
CA VAL A 182 -9.88 -13.01 -16.34
C VAL A 182 -8.59 -13.37 -15.63
N ASP A 183 -7.73 -12.41 -15.41
CA ASP A 183 -6.45 -12.60 -14.76
C ASP A 183 -6.63 -13.10 -13.32
N ALA A 184 -5.85 -14.12 -12.98
CA ALA A 184 -6.04 -14.91 -11.77
C ALA A 184 -4.80 -14.88 -10.89
N ASP A 185 -5.06 -14.66 -9.59
CA ASP A 185 -4.07 -14.37 -8.59
C ASP A 185 -4.08 -15.37 -7.44
N ALA A 186 -2.93 -15.50 -6.81
CA ALA A 186 -2.77 -16.21 -5.56
C ALA A 186 -1.95 -15.37 -4.58
N PHE A 187 -2.37 -15.34 -3.32
CA PHE A 187 -1.55 -14.85 -2.23
C PHE A 187 -0.60 -15.95 -1.75
N ASN A 188 0.60 -15.60 -1.30
CA ASN A 188 1.61 -16.53 -0.79
C ASN A 188 1.28 -16.97 0.65
N GLY A 189 0.14 -17.57 0.83
CA GLY A 189 -0.41 -18.02 2.10
C GLY A 189 -1.90 -18.34 2.00
N THR A 190 -2.51 -18.72 3.12
CA THR A 190 -3.95 -18.99 3.23
C THR A 190 -4.77 -17.69 3.23
N ALA A 191 -6.09 -17.81 3.22
CA ALA A 191 -6.99 -16.67 3.43
C ALA A 191 -6.80 -16.04 4.83
N GLU A 192 -6.51 -16.83 5.84
CA GLU A 192 -6.18 -16.34 7.19
C GLU A 192 -4.84 -15.59 7.20
N ASP A 193 -3.81 -16.14 6.53
CA ASP A 193 -2.53 -15.46 6.40
C ASP A 193 -2.65 -14.12 5.65
N LEU A 194 -3.53 -14.04 4.65
CA LEU A 194 -3.83 -12.78 3.96
C LEU A 194 -4.48 -11.75 4.90
N GLN A 195 -5.45 -12.18 5.72
CA GLN A 195 -6.06 -11.30 6.73
C GLN A 195 -5.03 -10.80 7.75
N ASN A 196 -4.15 -11.69 8.23
CA ASN A 196 -3.08 -11.34 9.15
C ASN A 196 -2.06 -10.38 8.52
N TRP A 197 -1.72 -10.59 7.25
CA TRP A 197 -0.85 -9.67 6.51
C TRP A 197 -1.48 -8.28 6.39
N ILE A 198 -2.77 -8.18 6.08
CA ILE A 198 -3.49 -6.90 6.04
C ILE A 198 -3.51 -6.25 7.43
N ALA A 199 -3.86 -7.02 8.47
CA ALA A 199 -3.93 -6.52 9.84
C ALA A 199 -2.58 -6.00 10.36
N SER A 200 -1.45 -6.51 9.84
CA SER A 200 -0.13 -6.04 10.23
C SER A 200 0.14 -4.58 9.86
N TYR A 201 -0.55 -4.04 8.87
CA TYR A 201 -0.46 -2.62 8.50
C TYR A 201 -1.27 -1.73 9.46
N ALA A 202 -2.40 -2.22 9.94
CA ALA A 202 -3.23 -1.48 10.92
C ALA A 202 -2.52 -1.32 12.28
N VAL A 203 -1.63 -2.24 12.63
CA VAL A 203 -0.82 -2.17 13.87
C VAL A 203 0.24 -1.06 13.77
N LEU A 204 0.59 -0.62 12.56
CA LEU A 204 1.52 0.48 12.30
C LEU A 204 0.84 1.85 12.34
N ALA A 205 -0.49 1.91 12.50
CA ALA A 205 -1.19 3.18 12.68
C ALA A 205 -0.71 3.83 13.97
N PRO A 206 -0.09 5.02 13.90
CA PRO A 206 0.33 5.70 15.10
C PRO A 206 -0.91 6.00 15.95
N GLN A 207 -0.88 5.55 17.19
CA GLN A 207 -1.94 5.83 18.15
C GLN A 207 -1.64 7.14 18.91
N ALA A 208 -2.67 7.96 19.07
CA ALA A 208 -2.57 9.13 19.92
C ALA A 208 -2.65 8.73 21.40
N TYR A 209 -1.72 9.20 22.18
CA TYR A 209 -1.69 9.00 23.62
C TYR A 209 -1.59 10.36 24.33
N ASP A 210 -2.31 10.52 25.42
CA ASP A 210 -2.02 11.61 26.33
C ASP A 210 -0.72 11.31 27.07
N ALA A 211 0.21 12.25 27.05
CA ALA A 211 1.50 12.08 27.71
C ALA A 211 1.31 11.75 29.20
N PRO A 212 1.77 10.56 29.67
CA PRO A 212 1.65 10.20 31.08
C PRO A 212 2.39 11.23 31.96
N PRO A 213 1.83 11.61 33.09
CA PRO A 213 2.49 12.59 33.98
C PRO A 213 3.85 12.04 34.43
N ASN A 214 4.87 12.89 34.38
CA ASN A 214 6.25 12.62 34.80
C ASN A 214 6.99 11.54 33.97
N MET A 215 6.50 11.18 32.78
CA MET A 215 7.19 10.28 31.85
C MET A 215 7.94 11.11 30.79
N SER A 216 9.15 10.69 30.46
CA SER A 216 9.92 11.28 29.36
C SER A 216 9.55 10.63 28.03
N ILE A 217 9.79 11.33 26.90
CA ILE A 217 9.61 10.79 25.55
C ILE A 217 10.43 9.50 25.35
N LYS A 218 11.65 9.47 25.86
CA LYS A 218 12.53 8.31 25.76
C LYS A 218 11.98 7.08 26.50
N ALA A 219 11.45 7.25 27.70
CA ALA A 219 10.84 6.17 28.46
C ALA A 219 9.55 5.68 27.78
N PHE A 220 8.77 6.58 27.23
CA PHE A 220 7.55 6.23 26.51
C PHE A 220 7.85 5.50 25.19
N ALA A 221 8.82 5.97 24.40
CA ALA A 221 9.28 5.30 23.19
C ALA A 221 9.73 3.86 23.48
N GLN A 222 10.50 3.67 24.55
CA GLN A 222 10.94 2.34 24.97
C GLN A 222 9.76 1.44 25.36
N GLN A 223 8.73 1.99 26.01
CA GLN A 223 7.52 1.24 26.39
C GLN A 223 6.72 0.77 25.15
N HIS A 224 6.72 1.56 24.10
CA HIS A 224 5.99 1.28 22.86
C HIS A 224 6.85 0.61 21.77
N SER A 225 8.10 0.24 22.10
CA SER A 225 9.04 -0.44 21.18
C SER A 225 9.32 0.34 19.89
N VAL A 226 9.31 1.67 19.97
CA VAL A 226 9.69 2.58 18.89
C VAL A 226 10.92 3.39 19.28
N THR A 227 11.62 3.97 18.31
CA THR A 227 12.72 4.90 18.61
C THR A 227 12.17 6.28 18.98
N VAL A 228 12.97 7.08 19.69
CA VAL A 228 12.61 8.49 19.98
C VAL A 228 12.40 9.24 18.66
N GLU A 229 13.23 9.01 17.66
CA GLU A 229 13.16 9.66 16.35
C GLU A 229 11.86 9.33 15.62
N GLU A 230 11.46 8.05 15.57
CA GLU A 230 10.17 7.62 15.01
C GLU A 230 8.99 8.26 15.74
N MET A 231 9.01 8.29 17.07
CA MET A 231 7.97 8.90 17.88
C MET A 231 7.86 10.41 17.64
N LEU A 232 9.00 11.11 17.55
CA LEU A 232 9.03 12.55 17.24
C LEU A 232 8.46 12.83 15.85
N TRP A 233 8.84 12.01 14.87
CA TRP A 233 8.33 12.10 13.51
C TRP A 233 6.83 11.84 13.45
N LEU A 234 6.33 10.76 14.09
CA LEU A 234 4.91 10.42 14.18
C LEU A 234 4.11 11.54 14.85
N THR A 235 4.61 12.06 15.95
CA THR A 235 3.96 13.15 16.69
C THR A 235 3.90 14.44 15.86
N ALA A 236 4.96 14.77 15.13
CA ALA A 236 4.98 15.94 14.26
C ALA A 236 4.03 15.81 13.05
N THR A 237 4.01 14.63 12.44
CA THR A 237 3.26 14.35 11.21
C THR A 237 1.75 14.27 11.45
N ASN A 238 1.32 13.75 12.62
CA ASN A 238 -0.09 13.53 12.93
C ASN A 238 -0.77 14.72 13.66
N ARG A 239 -0.12 15.88 13.75
CA ARG A 239 -0.68 17.09 14.37
C ARG A 239 -1.04 18.17 13.34
N PRO A 240 -2.28 18.23 12.87
CA PRO A 240 -2.69 19.18 11.84
C PRO A 240 -2.66 20.65 12.30
N GLN A 241 -2.63 20.91 13.61
CA GLN A 241 -2.62 22.27 14.18
C GLN A 241 -1.26 22.72 14.74
N GLY A 242 -0.21 21.88 14.56
CA GLY A 242 1.12 22.16 15.10
C GLY A 242 1.21 22.01 16.63
N PHE A 243 2.39 22.32 17.16
CA PHE A 243 2.67 22.23 18.59
C PHE A 243 2.26 23.51 19.33
N GLY A 244 1.69 23.35 20.52
CA GLY A 244 1.51 24.46 21.47
C GLY A 244 2.85 25.04 21.96
N VAL A 245 2.83 26.22 22.58
CA VAL A 245 4.05 26.92 23.00
C VAL A 245 4.91 26.07 23.96
N ARG A 246 4.29 25.34 24.90
CA ARG A 246 5.01 24.51 25.88
C ARG A 246 5.60 23.25 25.19
N GLU A 247 4.88 22.65 24.27
CA GLU A 247 5.32 21.49 23.53
C GLU A 247 6.47 21.84 22.59
N ARG A 248 6.39 22.97 21.90
CA ARG A 248 7.48 23.49 21.07
C ARG A 248 8.75 23.74 21.89
N ALA A 249 8.63 24.36 23.06
CA ALA A 249 9.77 24.58 23.94
C ALA A 249 10.41 23.27 24.42
N TYR A 250 9.60 22.23 24.65
CA TYR A 250 10.09 20.88 25.00
C TYR A 250 10.87 20.23 23.83
N PHE A 251 10.36 20.33 22.61
CA PHE A 251 11.04 19.81 21.42
C PHE A 251 12.30 20.59 21.08
N ASP A 252 12.26 21.91 21.20
CA ASP A 252 13.41 22.79 20.93
C ASP A 252 14.55 22.56 21.94
N ALA A 253 14.23 22.18 23.19
CA ALA A 253 15.21 21.86 24.21
C ALA A 253 15.99 20.55 23.91
N GLY A 254 15.37 19.59 23.20
CA GLY A 254 16.02 18.31 22.82
C GLY A 254 16.41 17.43 23.99
N ASP A 255 15.86 17.67 25.19
CA ASP A 255 16.11 16.85 26.38
C ASP A 255 15.06 15.74 26.49
N TRP A 256 15.32 14.63 25.83
CA TRP A 256 14.39 13.49 25.74
C TRP A 256 14.29 12.65 27.03
N ASP A 257 15.11 12.93 28.04
CA ASP A 257 15.03 12.35 29.38
C ASP A 257 14.19 13.22 30.32
N ALA A 258 13.89 14.49 29.97
CA ALA A 258 13.00 15.35 30.74
C ALA A 258 11.53 14.89 30.65
N PRO A 259 10.73 15.13 31.72
CA PRO A 259 9.29 14.81 31.68
C PRO A 259 8.56 15.62 30.60
N MET A 260 7.65 14.93 29.87
CA MET A 260 6.80 15.57 28.88
C MET A 260 5.83 16.58 29.49
N PRO A 261 5.50 17.66 28.77
CA PRO A 261 4.48 18.62 29.22
C PRO A 261 3.14 17.97 29.52
N VAL A 262 2.49 18.32 30.60
CA VAL A 262 1.15 17.84 30.95
C VAL A 262 0.13 18.24 29.87
N GLY A 263 -0.67 17.29 29.41
CA GLY A 263 -1.66 17.49 28.36
C GLY A 263 -1.08 17.47 26.94
N MET A 264 0.20 17.08 26.78
CA MET A 264 0.78 16.80 25.47
C MET A 264 0.19 15.50 24.93
N THR A 265 -0.26 15.52 23.66
CA THR A 265 -0.61 14.30 22.92
C THR A 265 0.60 13.86 22.12
N ILE A 266 0.98 12.60 22.23
CA ILE A 266 2.07 11.95 21.50
C ILE A 266 1.55 10.80 20.67
N TRP A 267 2.30 10.43 19.64
CA TRP A 267 1.95 9.37 18.71
C TRP A 267 3.06 8.32 18.71
N ALA A 268 2.67 7.04 18.89
CA ALA A 268 3.57 5.88 18.88
C ALA A 268 2.97 4.71 18.12
#